data_fde66e5dad9b6673e12546d55325a2e6
#
_entry.id   fde66e5dad9b6673e12546d55325a2e6
#
_cell.length_a   1.000
_cell.length_b   1.000
_cell.length_c   1.000
_cell.angle_alpha   90.00
_cell.angle_beta   90.00
_cell.angle_gamma   90.00
#
_symmetry.space_group_name_H-M   'P 1'
#
loop_
_entity.id
_entity.type
_entity.pdbx_description
1 polymer ?
#
loop_
_entity_poly.entity_id
_entity_poly.type
_entity_poly.pdbx_seq_one_letter_code
_entity_poly.pdbx_strand_id
1 'polypeptide(L)'
;MSNSQLFFFFLLLLLLLVGFFNFSHADVGTASLYNPPYTPTACYGSDASQFTSSNLFAAAGEGIWDNGAACGRQYLVRCISAAVPNTCIPGQTIQVKIVDRAQTSVSRPTREGVTIVLSNTAFGTIGNPPATSMNIEIQQV
;
A
#
# COMPACT_ATOMS: atom_id res chain seq x y z
N MET A 1 23.94 45.83 -1.35
CA MET A 1 23.76 44.52 -1.99
C MET A 1 23.49 44.70 -3.46
N SER A 2 24.26 44.07 -4.33
CA SER A 2 23.99 44.13 -5.75
C SER A 2 22.75 43.30 -6.10
N ASN A 3 22.07 43.65 -7.20
CA ASN A 3 20.91 42.92 -7.66
C ASN A 3 21.17 41.43 -7.97
N SER A 4 22.42 41.10 -8.36
CA SER A 4 22.84 39.74 -8.63
C SER A 4 22.92 38.88 -7.35
N GLN A 5 23.33 39.46 -6.23
CA GLN A 5 23.37 38.77 -4.94
C GLN A 5 21.97 38.52 -4.38
N LEU A 6 21.08 39.46 -4.56
CA LEU A 6 19.68 39.32 -4.17
C LEU A 6 18.98 38.20 -4.97
N PHE A 7 19.22 38.17 -6.28
CA PHE A 7 18.70 37.16 -7.18
C PHE A 7 19.20 35.76 -6.80
N PHE A 8 20.49 35.60 -6.52
CA PHE A 8 21.10 34.34 -6.12
C PHE A 8 20.54 33.83 -4.79
N PHE A 9 20.35 34.73 -3.83
CA PHE A 9 19.76 34.40 -2.54
C PHE A 9 18.29 33.95 -2.68
N PHE A 10 17.54 34.62 -3.54
CA PHE A 10 16.15 34.27 -3.83
C PHE A 10 16.04 32.92 -4.52
N LEU A 11 16.95 32.62 -5.46
CA LEU A 11 17.02 31.32 -6.15
C LEU A 11 17.33 30.19 -5.18
N LEU A 12 18.27 30.43 -4.24
CA LEU A 12 18.61 29.46 -3.22
C LEU A 12 17.44 29.17 -2.29
N LEU A 13 16.68 30.19 -1.92
CA LEU A 13 15.47 30.06 -1.10
C LEU A 13 14.40 29.24 -1.81
N LEU A 14 14.20 29.45 -3.12
CA LEU A 14 13.28 28.69 -3.97
C LEU A 14 13.67 27.21 -4.06
N LEU A 15 14.96 26.91 -4.19
CA LEU A 15 15.47 25.54 -4.21
C LEU A 15 15.27 24.84 -2.87
N LEU A 16 15.41 25.53 -1.77
CA LEU A 16 15.14 25.01 -0.43
C LEU A 16 13.65 24.71 -0.25
N LEU A 17 12.77 25.56 -0.74
CA LEU A 17 11.32 25.36 -0.69
C LEU A 17 10.88 24.15 -1.53
N VAL A 18 11.46 23.98 -2.72
CA VAL A 18 11.20 22.81 -3.58
C VAL A 18 11.70 21.53 -2.90
N GLY A 19 12.82 21.57 -2.19
CA GLY A 19 13.32 20.44 -1.41
C GLY A 19 12.40 20.05 -0.25
N PHE A 20 11.77 21.04 0.40
CA PHE A 20 10.80 20.81 1.46
C PHE A 20 9.48 20.23 0.97
N PHE A 21 9.10 20.53 -0.27
CA PHE A 21 7.87 20.05 -0.88
C PHE A 21 8.07 18.83 -1.76
N ASN A 22 9.19 18.14 -1.59
CA ASN A 22 9.47 16.89 -2.27
C ASN A 22 8.81 15.75 -1.49
N PHE A 23 7.53 15.52 -1.81
CA PHE A 23 6.68 14.57 -1.10
C PHE A 23 6.98 13.14 -1.48
N SER A 24 6.73 12.25 -0.52
CA SER A 24 6.43 10.87 -0.81
C SER A 24 5.22 10.82 -1.75
N HIS A 25 5.40 10.26 -2.94
CA HIS A 25 4.33 10.08 -3.89
C HIS A 25 3.47 8.89 -3.50
N ALA A 26 2.14 9.08 -3.50
CA ALA A 26 1.21 7.98 -3.55
C ALA A 26 1.27 7.39 -4.96
N ASP A 27 1.54 6.10 -5.06
CA ASP A 27 1.50 5.36 -6.31
C ASP A 27 0.10 4.83 -6.56
N VAL A 28 -0.23 4.63 -7.83
CA VAL A 28 -1.45 3.94 -8.25
C VAL A 28 -1.10 2.47 -8.48
N GLY A 29 -1.96 1.60 -8.01
CA GLY A 29 -1.80 0.16 -8.18
C GLY A 29 -3.14 -0.56 -8.13
N THR A 30 -3.08 -1.87 -7.98
CA THR A 30 -4.25 -2.73 -7.86
C THR A 30 -4.18 -3.53 -6.58
N ALA A 31 -5.34 -3.78 -5.99
CA ALA A 31 -5.47 -4.65 -4.83
C ALA A 31 -6.48 -5.74 -5.11
N SER A 32 -6.22 -6.90 -4.60
CA SER A 32 -7.21 -7.97 -4.49
C SER A 32 -7.36 -8.38 -3.04
N LEU A 33 -8.37 -9.19 -2.77
CA LEU A 33 -8.67 -9.68 -1.44
C LEU A 33 -8.21 -11.14 -1.34
N TYR A 34 -7.73 -11.56 -0.16
CA TYR A 34 -7.56 -12.96 0.15
C TYR A 34 -8.18 -13.31 1.49
N ASN A 35 -8.61 -14.54 1.60
CA ASN A 35 -9.31 -15.07 2.76
C ASN A 35 -8.39 -16.02 3.54
N PRO A 36 -8.73 -16.32 4.83
CA PRO A 36 -8.00 -17.34 5.56
C PRO A 36 -7.98 -18.69 4.80
N PRO A 37 -6.97 -19.56 5.03
CA PRO A 37 -5.92 -19.41 6.03
C PRO A 37 -4.84 -18.41 5.62
N TYR A 38 -4.28 -17.67 6.60
CA TYR A 38 -3.23 -16.68 6.39
C TYR A 38 -1.84 -17.18 6.79
N THR A 39 -1.75 -18.26 7.53
CA THR A 39 -0.49 -18.86 7.97
C THR A 39 -0.30 -20.24 7.36
N PRO A 40 0.95 -20.66 7.11
CA PRO A 40 2.20 -19.92 7.34
C PRO A 40 2.40 -18.80 6.33
N THR A 41 3.10 -17.72 6.74
CA THR A 41 3.44 -16.60 5.86
C THR A 41 4.90 -16.67 5.42
N ALA A 42 5.20 -16.02 4.30
CA ALA A 42 6.59 -15.91 3.83
C ALA A 42 7.46 -15.07 4.77
N CYS A 43 6.87 -14.09 5.45
CA CYS A 43 7.60 -13.21 6.35
C CYS A 43 7.85 -13.82 7.74
N TYR A 44 6.88 -14.55 8.30
CA TYR A 44 6.88 -14.90 9.71
C TYR A 44 6.52 -16.38 9.99
N GLY A 45 6.40 -17.18 8.95
CA GLY A 45 6.02 -18.58 9.12
C GLY A 45 4.67 -18.73 9.82
N SER A 46 4.63 -19.56 10.86
CA SER A 46 3.39 -19.84 11.60
C SER A 46 3.15 -18.88 12.76
N ASP A 47 3.97 -17.82 12.89
CA ASP A 47 3.85 -16.84 13.97
C ASP A 47 2.72 -15.84 13.69
N ALA A 48 1.54 -16.12 14.24
CA ALA A 48 0.36 -15.26 14.11
C ALA A 48 0.45 -13.98 14.95
N SER A 49 1.41 -13.86 15.87
CA SER A 49 1.59 -12.66 16.68
C SER A 49 2.04 -11.44 15.87
N GLN A 50 2.55 -11.66 14.66
CA GLN A 50 2.95 -10.59 13.75
C GLN A 50 1.78 -9.94 13.02
N PHE A 51 0.60 -10.53 13.06
CA PHE A 51 -0.60 -9.91 12.53
C PHE A 51 -1.04 -8.77 13.45
N THR A 52 -1.55 -7.70 12.84
CA THR A 52 -2.08 -6.57 13.59
C THR A 52 -3.36 -6.96 14.32
N SER A 53 -3.61 -6.38 15.50
CA SER A 53 -4.83 -6.62 16.26
C SER A 53 -6.09 -6.17 15.50
N SER A 54 -5.95 -5.23 14.57
CA SER A 54 -7.03 -4.75 13.71
C SER A 54 -7.30 -5.63 12.50
N ASN A 55 -6.47 -6.64 12.26
CA ASN A 55 -6.46 -7.47 11.04
C ASN A 55 -6.21 -6.68 9.74
N LEU A 56 -5.60 -5.53 9.83
CA LEU A 56 -5.18 -4.73 8.68
C LEU A 56 -3.78 -5.13 8.24
N PHE A 57 -3.71 -6.24 7.55
CA PHE A 57 -2.47 -6.78 7.01
C PHE A 57 -2.66 -7.20 5.55
N ALA A 58 -1.54 -7.48 4.88
CA ALA A 58 -1.56 -7.74 3.47
C ALA A 58 -0.38 -8.64 3.04
N ALA A 59 -0.51 -9.19 1.85
CA ALA A 59 0.56 -9.84 1.12
C ALA A 59 1.08 -8.93 0.01
N ALA A 60 2.39 -8.84 -0.13
CA ALA A 60 3.02 -8.04 -1.17
C ALA A 60 2.95 -8.75 -2.52
N GLY A 61 2.50 -8.05 -3.55
CA GLY A 61 2.70 -8.46 -4.94
C GLY A 61 4.18 -8.37 -5.33
N GLU A 62 4.54 -8.97 -6.46
CA GLU A 62 5.94 -9.04 -6.88
C GLU A 62 6.58 -7.67 -7.08
N GLY A 63 5.80 -6.67 -7.51
CA GLY A 63 6.30 -5.32 -7.73
C GLY A 63 6.78 -4.61 -6.48
N ILE A 64 6.30 -5.00 -5.29
CA ILE A 64 6.69 -4.39 -4.01
C ILE A 64 7.36 -5.38 -3.05
N TRP A 65 7.51 -6.64 -3.43
CA TRP A 65 8.10 -7.67 -2.56
C TRP A 65 9.55 -7.39 -2.20
N ASP A 66 10.35 -6.90 -3.14
CA ASP A 66 11.70 -6.41 -2.91
C ASP A 66 12.58 -7.45 -2.21
N ASN A 67 12.62 -8.68 -2.75
CA ASN A 67 13.40 -9.81 -2.22
C ASN A 67 13.19 -10.06 -0.71
N GLY A 68 11.99 -9.79 -0.21
CA GLY A 68 11.65 -9.98 1.20
C GLY A 68 11.81 -8.73 2.07
N ALA A 69 12.39 -7.66 1.57
CA ALA A 69 12.51 -6.41 2.31
C ALA A 69 11.13 -5.78 2.63
N ALA A 70 10.09 -6.16 1.89
CA ALA A 70 8.73 -5.72 2.16
C ALA A 70 8.18 -6.22 3.50
N CYS A 71 8.70 -7.31 4.05
CA CYS A 71 8.22 -7.86 5.31
C CYS A 71 8.26 -6.82 6.42
N GLY A 72 7.11 -6.57 7.05
CA GLY A 72 6.97 -5.56 8.10
C GLY A 72 6.78 -4.13 7.62
N ARG A 73 6.96 -3.85 6.34
CA ARG A 73 6.64 -2.53 5.79
C ARG A 73 5.16 -2.24 5.96
N GLN A 74 4.85 -0.96 6.14
CA GLN A 74 3.49 -0.50 6.24
C GLN A 74 3.15 0.45 5.10
N TYR A 75 1.92 0.37 4.64
CA TYR A 75 1.42 1.16 3.53
C TYR A 75 0.08 1.77 3.88
N LEU A 76 -0.11 3.03 3.47
CA LEU A 76 -1.44 3.64 3.40
C LEU A 76 -2.08 3.22 2.08
N VAL A 77 -3.33 2.78 2.15
CA VAL A 77 -4.07 2.28 0.98
C VAL A 77 -5.48 2.85 0.99
N ARG A 78 -5.92 3.35 -0.16
CA ARG A 78 -7.32 3.74 -0.38
C ARG A 78 -7.82 3.30 -1.74
N CYS A 79 -9.10 3.00 -1.83
CA CYS A 79 -9.76 2.64 -3.08
C CYS A 79 -10.02 3.89 -3.91
N ILE A 80 -9.64 3.87 -5.20
CA ILE A 80 -9.89 4.99 -6.11
C ILE A 80 -10.90 4.66 -7.21
N SER A 81 -10.97 3.40 -7.64
CA SER A 81 -11.96 2.94 -8.62
C SER A 81 -12.02 1.41 -8.62
N ALA A 82 -13.05 0.88 -9.24
CA ALA A 82 -13.18 -0.56 -9.47
C ALA A 82 -14.10 -0.83 -10.66
N ALA A 83 -13.99 -2.03 -11.23
CA ALA A 83 -14.87 -2.48 -12.30
C ALA A 83 -16.33 -2.65 -11.82
N VAL A 84 -16.50 -3.13 -10.59
CA VAL A 84 -17.82 -3.26 -9.97
C VAL A 84 -18.28 -1.90 -9.44
N PRO A 85 -19.48 -1.42 -9.81
CA PRO A 85 -19.99 -0.15 -9.32
C PRO A 85 -20.12 -0.11 -7.79
N ASN A 86 -19.92 1.06 -7.20
CA ASN A 86 -20.08 1.32 -5.77
C ASN A 86 -19.12 0.50 -4.88
N THR A 87 -17.99 0.09 -5.41
CA THR A 87 -16.99 -0.66 -4.64
C THR A 87 -16.27 0.22 -3.64
N CYS A 88 -15.74 1.38 -4.07
CA CYS A 88 -14.94 2.23 -3.19
C CYS A 88 -15.80 2.88 -2.11
N ILE A 89 -15.34 2.75 -0.86
CA ILE A 89 -15.92 3.46 0.28
C ILE A 89 -15.23 4.82 0.35
N PRO A 90 -15.95 5.94 0.15
CA PRO A 90 -15.34 7.26 0.12
C PRO A 90 -14.71 7.64 1.45
N GLY A 91 -13.58 8.35 1.38
CA GLY A 91 -12.94 8.92 2.55
C GLY A 91 -12.22 7.92 3.46
N GLN A 92 -12.11 6.65 3.06
CA GLN A 92 -11.45 5.61 3.86
C GLN A 92 -10.01 5.40 3.36
N THR A 93 -9.05 5.61 4.24
CA THR A 93 -7.65 5.22 4.05
C THR A 93 -7.26 4.33 5.22
N ILE A 94 -6.65 3.20 4.92
CA ILE A 94 -6.17 2.26 5.93
C ILE A 94 -4.65 2.15 5.89
N GLN A 95 -4.08 1.76 7.02
CA GLN A 95 -2.66 1.41 7.10
C GLN A 95 -2.54 -0.09 7.30
N VAL A 96 -1.83 -0.75 6.39
CA VAL A 96 -1.66 -2.20 6.41
C VAL A 96 -0.20 -2.57 6.58
N LYS A 97 0.04 -3.69 7.24
CA LYS A 97 1.38 -4.27 7.43
C LYS A 97 1.56 -5.44 6.48
N ILE A 98 2.68 -5.47 5.77
CA ILE A 98 3.04 -6.62 4.93
C ILE A 98 3.52 -7.77 5.81
N VAL A 99 2.85 -8.91 5.69
CA VAL A 99 3.17 -10.14 6.45
C VAL A 99 3.48 -11.32 5.54
N ASP A 100 3.20 -11.21 4.24
CA ASP A 100 3.30 -12.35 3.32
C ASP A 100 3.66 -11.89 1.91
N ARG A 101 3.96 -12.86 1.07
CA ARG A 101 4.17 -12.72 -0.36
C ARG A 101 2.96 -13.30 -1.09
N ALA A 102 2.35 -12.52 -1.97
CA ALA A 102 1.12 -12.92 -2.65
C ALA A 102 1.31 -14.22 -3.46
N GLN A 103 2.43 -14.35 -4.16
CA GLN A 103 2.70 -15.49 -5.04
C GLN A 103 2.83 -16.80 -4.29
N THR A 104 3.27 -16.79 -3.02
CA THR A 104 3.52 -17.99 -2.22
C THR A 104 2.59 -18.13 -1.02
N SER A 105 1.61 -17.26 -0.90
CA SER A 105 0.59 -17.30 0.16
C SER A 105 -0.17 -18.64 0.14
N VAL A 106 -0.49 -19.13 1.32
CA VAL A 106 -1.22 -20.42 1.49
C VAL A 106 -2.60 -20.35 0.83
N SER A 107 -3.27 -19.21 0.94
CA SER A 107 -4.58 -19.02 0.32
C SER A 107 -4.52 -18.75 -1.18
N ARG A 108 -3.33 -18.59 -1.73
CA ARG A 108 -3.08 -18.38 -3.16
C ARG A 108 -4.03 -17.38 -3.79
N PRO A 109 -3.90 -16.08 -3.48
CA PRO A 109 -4.65 -15.07 -4.19
C PRO A 109 -4.26 -15.12 -5.67
N THR A 110 -5.24 -15.21 -6.54
CA THR A 110 -5.14 -15.78 -7.87
C THR A 110 -4.74 -14.80 -8.97
N ARG A 111 -4.34 -13.57 -8.67
CA ARG A 111 -4.07 -12.60 -9.74
C ARG A 111 -2.61 -12.22 -9.82
N GLU A 112 -1.99 -12.60 -10.92
CA GLU A 112 -0.72 -12.05 -11.35
C GLU A 112 -0.85 -10.55 -11.61
N GLY A 113 0.18 -9.79 -11.28
CA GLY A 113 0.24 -8.36 -11.54
C GLY A 113 -0.46 -7.46 -10.53
N VAL A 114 -1.03 -8.02 -9.44
CA VAL A 114 -1.57 -7.20 -8.34
C VAL A 114 -0.44 -6.54 -7.59
N THR A 115 -0.64 -5.29 -7.17
CA THR A 115 0.32 -4.59 -6.34
C THR A 115 0.36 -5.14 -4.93
N ILE A 116 -0.82 -5.36 -4.34
CA ILE A 116 -0.98 -5.81 -2.96
C ILE A 116 -2.24 -6.67 -2.85
N VAL A 117 -2.21 -7.64 -1.94
CA VAL A 117 -3.37 -8.47 -1.63
C VAL A 117 -3.75 -8.22 -0.18
N LEU A 118 -4.94 -7.67 0.02
CA LEU A 118 -5.43 -7.23 1.32
C LEU A 118 -6.15 -8.38 2.04
N SER A 119 -5.99 -8.47 3.35
CA SER A 119 -6.85 -9.34 4.16
C SER A 119 -8.31 -8.99 3.92
N ASN A 120 -9.22 -9.92 4.19
CA ASN A 120 -10.65 -9.65 4.00
C ASN A 120 -11.13 -8.47 4.85
N THR A 121 -10.60 -8.29 6.06
CA THR A 121 -10.92 -7.14 6.91
C THR A 121 -10.40 -5.84 6.29
N ALA A 122 -9.14 -5.81 5.83
CA ALA A 122 -8.55 -4.64 5.20
C ALA A 122 -9.33 -4.24 3.93
N PHE A 123 -9.60 -5.21 3.08
CA PHE A 123 -10.35 -4.95 1.85
C PHE A 123 -11.75 -4.41 2.16
N GLY A 124 -12.46 -5.04 3.10
CA GLY A 124 -13.82 -4.64 3.49
C GLY A 124 -13.92 -3.29 4.16
N THR A 125 -12.81 -2.76 4.68
CA THR A 125 -12.77 -1.40 5.26
C THR A 125 -12.78 -0.31 4.19
N ILE A 126 -12.21 -0.59 3.01
CA ILE A 126 -12.10 0.40 1.93
C ILE A 126 -12.95 0.05 0.69
N GLY A 127 -13.50 -1.15 0.65
CA GLY A 127 -14.29 -1.61 -0.49
C GLY A 127 -15.50 -2.44 -0.09
N ASN A 128 -16.57 -2.28 -0.86
CA ASN A 128 -17.83 -3.00 -0.65
C ASN A 128 -17.86 -4.32 -1.44
N PRO A 129 -18.50 -5.37 -0.87
CA PRO A 129 -18.79 -6.55 -1.65
C PRO A 129 -19.79 -6.21 -2.78
N PRO A 130 -19.91 -6.99 -3.84
CA PRO A 130 -19.21 -8.25 -4.08
C PRO A 130 -17.82 -8.14 -4.73
N ALA A 131 -17.25 -6.95 -4.84
CA ALA A 131 -15.94 -6.77 -5.47
C ALA A 131 -14.85 -7.58 -4.75
N THR A 132 -13.93 -8.13 -5.53
CA THR A 132 -12.76 -8.87 -5.03
C THR A 132 -11.45 -8.20 -5.47
N SER A 133 -11.55 -7.12 -6.23
CA SER A 133 -10.40 -6.34 -6.69
C SER A 133 -10.79 -4.87 -6.85
N MET A 134 -9.80 -4.00 -6.78
CA MET A 134 -9.98 -2.57 -6.93
C MET A 134 -8.68 -1.92 -7.40
N ASN A 135 -8.80 -0.71 -7.94
CA ASN A 135 -7.66 0.18 -8.14
C ASN A 135 -7.47 1.01 -6.89
N ILE A 136 -6.22 1.20 -6.51
CA ILE A 136 -5.85 1.85 -5.24
C ILE A 136 -4.81 2.93 -5.46
N GLU A 137 -4.78 3.88 -4.53
CA GLU A 137 -3.57 4.62 -4.20
C GLU A 137 -2.86 3.91 -3.05
N ILE A 138 -1.55 3.80 -3.15
CA ILE A 138 -0.70 3.14 -2.16
C ILE A 138 0.52 3.99 -1.89
N GLN A 139 0.87 4.13 -0.62
CA GLN A 139 2.01 4.94 -0.18
C GLN A 139 2.69 4.24 0.97
N GLN A 140 4.01 4.03 0.85
CA GLN A 140 4.78 3.49 1.95
C GLN A 140 4.89 4.53 3.08
N VAL A 141 4.71 4.06 4.29
CA VAL A 141 4.80 4.90 5.50
C VAL A 141 6.22 4.86 6.07
#